data_11001e9c243ac15a58fa874214d8bf5d
#
_entry.id   11001e9c243ac15a58fa874214d8bf5d
#
_cell.length_a   1.000
_cell.length_b   1.000
_cell.length_c   1.000
_cell.angle_alpha   90.00
_cell.angle_beta   90.00
_cell.angle_gamma   90.00
#
_symmetry.space_group_name_H-M   'P 1'
#
loop_
_entity.id
_entity.type
_entity.pdbx_description
1 polymer ?
#
loop_
_entity_poly.entity_id
_entity_poly.type
_entity_poly.pdbx_seq_one_letter_code
_entity_poly.pdbx_strand_id
1 'polypeptide(L)'
;MKNFYNIGYEVKALIGLFFMMIILTYGVVSFFIENKIMPLELLWEFILLAIIVGLIQFILYNEKFLSKISIKIKTISHYLILLGVLSIFIKYFNWIELWGISFKIFFIIYTAYFILVTLNFYVYKKITGERFNDKLLKYKENL
;
A
#
# COMPACT_ATOMS: atom_id res chain seq x y z
N MET A 1 17.88 21.43 -4.29
CA MET A 1 17.17 20.90 -5.45
C MET A 1 17.16 19.36 -5.53
N LYS A 2 18.30 18.63 -5.40
CA LYS A 2 18.32 17.14 -5.44
C LYS A 2 17.28 16.46 -4.52
N ASN A 3 17.04 16.99 -3.31
CA ASN A 3 16.08 16.40 -2.37
C ASN A 3 14.61 16.50 -2.83
N PHE A 4 14.25 17.58 -3.54
CA PHE A 4 12.87 17.76 -4.02
C PHE A 4 12.55 16.80 -5.17
N TYR A 5 13.47 16.63 -6.12
CA TYR A 5 13.32 15.67 -7.20
C TYR A 5 13.22 14.22 -6.69
N ASN A 6 14.02 13.84 -5.71
CA ASN A 6 13.97 12.50 -5.12
C ASN A 6 12.63 12.25 -4.42
N ILE A 7 12.13 13.21 -3.67
CA ILE A 7 10.81 13.12 -3.01
C ILE A 7 9.69 12.97 -4.05
N GLY A 8 9.70 13.80 -5.09
CA GLY A 8 8.71 13.71 -6.17
C GLY A 8 8.74 12.37 -6.91
N TYR A 9 9.93 11.81 -7.11
CA TYR A 9 10.08 10.50 -7.74
C TYR A 9 9.55 9.37 -6.86
N GLU A 10 9.86 9.38 -5.55
CA GLU A 10 9.35 8.39 -4.59
C GLU A 10 7.82 8.41 -4.50
N VAL A 11 7.22 9.60 -4.39
CA VAL A 11 5.76 9.76 -4.36
C VAL A 11 5.13 9.25 -5.65
N LYS A 12 5.67 9.64 -6.80
CA LYS A 12 5.18 9.18 -8.11
C LYS A 12 5.26 7.66 -8.26
N ALA A 13 6.37 7.06 -7.82
CA ALA A 13 6.55 5.61 -7.87
C ALA A 13 5.52 4.87 -6.99
N LEU A 14 5.26 5.38 -5.77
CA LEU A 14 4.25 4.82 -4.87
C LEU A 14 2.84 4.92 -5.47
N ILE A 15 2.46 6.08 -5.99
CA ILE A 15 1.15 6.27 -6.64
C ILE A 15 0.98 5.30 -7.80
N GLY A 16 1.99 5.19 -8.68
CA GLY A 16 1.95 4.28 -9.81
C GLY A 16 1.83 2.82 -9.39
N LEU A 17 2.54 2.41 -8.35
CA LEU A 17 2.47 1.05 -7.81
C LEU A 17 1.09 0.75 -7.25
N PHE A 18 0.51 1.64 -6.45
CA PHE A 18 -0.84 1.45 -5.91
C PHE A 18 -1.90 1.43 -7.00
N PHE A 19 -1.81 2.34 -7.97
CA PHE A 19 -2.72 2.34 -9.10
C PHE A 19 -2.67 1.01 -9.88
N MET A 20 -1.47 0.52 -10.18
CA MET A 20 -1.31 -0.78 -10.83
C MET A 20 -1.92 -1.93 -10.00
N MET A 21 -1.71 -1.95 -8.69
CA MET A 21 -2.28 -2.98 -7.81
C MET A 21 -3.81 -2.92 -7.78
N ILE A 22 -4.41 -1.73 -7.74
CA ILE A 22 -5.87 -1.55 -7.76
C ILE A 22 -6.44 -2.07 -9.09
N ILE A 23 -5.85 -1.71 -10.22
CA ILE A 23 -6.28 -2.17 -11.55
C ILE A 23 -6.15 -3.69 -11.68
N LEU A 24 -5.06 -4.29 -11.23
CA LEU A 24 -4.87 -5.74 -11.24
C LEU A 24 -5.92 -6.45 -10.38
N THR A 25 -6.19 -5.92 -9.17
CA THR A 25 -7.22 -6.46 -8.28
C THR A 25 -8.60 -6.39 -8.93
N TYR A 26 -8.95 -5.25 -9.53
CA TYR A 26 -10.19 -5.10 -10.30
C TYR A 26 -10.25 -6.09 -11.45
N GLY A 27 -9.19 -6.25 -12.23
CA GLY A 27 -9.12 -7.19 -13.35
C GLY A 27 -9.38 -8.63 -12.92
N VAL A 28 -8.77 -9.05 -11.80
CA VAL A 28 -9.02 -10.40 -11.23
C VAL A 28 -10.47 -10.55 -10.79
N VAL A 29 -11.00 -9.58 -10.05
CA VAL A 29 -12.40 -9.63 -9.58
C VAL A 29 -13.37 -9.64 -10.76
N SER A 30 -13.15 -8.78 -11.76
CA SER A 30 -13.97 -8.70 -12.97
C SER A 30 -14.00 -9.98 -13.78
N PHE A 31 -12.89 -10.73 -13.79
CA PHE A 31 -12.82 -12.02 -14.44
C PHE A 31 -13.78 -13.05 -13.81
N PHE A 32 -13.89 -13.04 -12.47
CA PHE A 32 -14.81 -13.96 -11.75
C PHE A 32 -16.29 -13.53 -11.82
N ILE A 33 -16.53 -12.22 -11.99
CA ILE A 33 -17.91 -11.67 -12.04
C ILE A 33 -18.42 -11.58 -13.49
N GLU A 34 -17.61 -12.00 -14.49
CA GLU A 34 -17.91 -11.88 -15.93
C GLU A 34 -18.16 -10.44 -16.41
N ASN A 35 -17.79 -9.45 -15.62
CA ASN A 35 -17.89 -8.04 -16.00
C ASN A 35 -16.64 -7.62 -16.79
N LYS A 36 -16.78 -7.51 -18.10
CA LYS A 36 -15.66 -7.24 -19.03
C LYS A 36 -15.40 -5.74 -19.29
N ILE A 37 -16.27 -4.86 -18.80
CA ILE A 37 -16.19 -3.44 -19.11
C ILE A 37 -15.90 -2.66 -17.83
N MET A 38 -14.80 -1.92 -17.83
CA MET A 38 -14.47 -0.97 -16.76
C MET A 38 -15.04 0.40 -17.11
N PRO A 39 -15.97 0.97 -16.32
CA PRO A 39 -16.44 2.32 -16.53
C PRO A 39 -15.31 3.33 -16.39
N LEU A 40 -15.29 4.38 -17.23
CA LEU A 40 -14.26 5.43 -17.17
C LEU A 40 -14.29 6.17 -15.81
N GLU A 41 -15.48 6.32 -15.24
CA GLU A 41 -15.68 6.93 -13.91
C GLU A 41 -14.91 6.16 -12.83
N LEU A 42 -15.00 4.84 -12.83
CA LEU A 42 -14.28 3.98 -11.88
C LEU A 42 -12.76 4.11 -12.02
N LEU A 43 -12.26 4.34 -13.25
CA LEU A 43 -10.84 4.60 -13.46
C LEU A 43 -10.36 5.86 -12.73
N TRP A 44 -11.12 6.95 -12.80
CA TRP A 44 -10.80 8.19 -12.09
C TRP A 44 -10.87 8.02 -10.57
N GLU A 45 -11.85 7.26 -10.08
CA GLU A 45 -11.94 6.92 -8.65
C GLU A 45 -10.71 6.16 -8.16
N PHE A 46 -10.22 5.21 -8.95
CA PHE A 46 -9.00 4.46 -8.65
C PHE A 46 -7.74 5.31 -8.69
N ILE A 47 -7.65 6.26 -9.64
CA ILE A 47 -6.53 7.21 -9.69
C ILE A 47 -6.52 8.07 -8.42
N LEU A 48 -7.68 8.59 -8.02
CA LEU A 48 -7.82 9.41 -6.82
C LEU A 48 -7.44 8.63 -5.57
N LEU A 49 -7.94 7.39 -5.44
CA LEU A 49 -7.60 6.50 -4.35
C LEU A 49 -6.09 6.22 -4.30
N ALA A 50 -5.46 5.91 -5.43
CA ALA A 50 -4.03 5.64 -5.51
C ALA A 50 -3.18 6.85 -5.08
N ILE A 51 -3.59 8.07 -5.46
CA ILE A 51 -2.93 9.31 -5.04
C ILE A 51 -3.00 9.45 -3.51
N ILE A 52 -4.19 9.29 -2.92
CA ILE A 52 -4.39 9.45 -1.47
C ILE A 52 -3.59 8.39 -0.70
N VAL A 53 -3.69 7.13 -1.09
CA VAL A 53 -2.96 6.02 -0.46
C VAL A 53 -1.45 6.20 -0.59
N GLY A 54 -0.96 6.58 -1.77
CA GLY A 54 0.46 6.84 -2.01
C GLY A 54 1.02 7.97 -1.14
N LEU A 55 0.26 9.06 -0.98
CA LEU A 55 0.64 10.17 -0.10
C LEU A 55 0.64 9.76 1.37
N ILE A 56 -0.36 9.02 1.83
CA ILE A 56 -0.42 8.51 3.21
C ILE A 56 0.79 7.63 3.49
N GLN A 57 1.10 6.70 2.62
CA GLN A 57 2.25 5.83 2.79
C GLN A 57 3.56 6.61 2.80
N PHE A 58 3.72 7.56 1.88
CA PHE A 58 4.90 8.42 1.86
C PHE A 58 5.08 9.16 3.19
N ILE A 59 4.03 9.80 3.73
CA ILE A 59 4.09 10.56 4.99
C ILE A 59 4.43 9.65 6.17
N LEU A 60 3.81 8.47 6.25
CA LEU A 60 3.99 7.55 7.37
C LEU A 60 5.38 6.92 7.43
N TYR A 61 5.97 6.60 6.28
CA TYR A 61 7.24 5.86 6.23
C TYR A 61 8.45 6.72 5.89
N ASN A 62 8.26 7.98 5.51
CA ASN A 62 9.37 8.89 5.28
C ASN A 62 10.00 9.28 6.62
N GLU A 63 11.31 9.03 6.75
CA GLU A 63 12.07 9.28 7.98
C GLU A 63 12.10 10.75 8.39
N LYS A 64 11.95 11.68 7.44
CA LYS A 64 11.97 13.11 7.73
C LYS A 64 10.74 13.57 8.52
N PHE A 65 9.57 12.93 8.29
CA PHE A 65 8.33 13.35 8.93
C PHE A 65 8.09 12.66 10.28
N LEU A 66 8.34 11.37 10.37
CA LEU A 66 7.95 10.55 11.52
C LEU A 66 9.10 9.67 12.05
N SER A 67 10.33 10.22 12.11
CA SER A 67 11.53 9.48 12.55
C SER A 67 11.43 8.93 13.97
N LYS A 68 10.74 9.64 14.86
CA LYS A 68 10.63 9.29 16.29
C LYS A 68 9.59 8.19 16.58
N ILE A 69 8.74 7.85 15.63
CA ILE A 69 7.65 6.88 15.82
C ILE A 69 8.15 5.49 15.49
N SER A 70 7.88 4.52 16.38
CA SER A 70 8.25 3.12 16.15
C SER A 70 7.53 2.55 14.93
N ILE A 71 8.20 1.61 14.23
CA ILE A 71 7.64 0.96 13.05
C ILE A 71 6.32 0.24 13.35
N LYS A 72 6.16 -0.31 14.54
CA LYS A 72 4.91 -0.97 14.96
C LYS A 72 3.73 0.00 14.98
N ILE A 73 3.92 1.18 15.57
CA ILE A 73 2.89 2.22 15.61
C ILE A 73 2.58 2.71 14.20
N LYS A 74 3.60 2.93 13.36
CA LYS A 74 3.40 3.32 11.96
C LYS A 74 2.55 2.30 11.20
N THR A 75 2.82 1.00 11.39
CA THR A 75 2.07 -0.07 10.71
C THR A 75 0.61 -0.13 11.18
N ILE A 76 0.36 -0.02 12.50
CA ILE A 76 -1.00 0.01 13.03
C ILE A 76 -1.75 1.25 12.53
N SER A 77 -1.13 2.42 12.59
CA SER A 77 -1.72 3.66 12.07
C SER A 77 -2.02 3.56 10.58
N HIS A 78 -1.11 2.98 9.80
CA HIS A 78 -1.30 2.75 8.37
C HIS A 78 -2.54 1.88 8.11
N TYR A 79 -2.68 0.76 8.83
CA TYR A 79 -3.86 -0.10 8.73
C TYR A 79 -5.16 0.66 8.98
N LEU A 80 -5.23 1.40 10.09
CA LEU A 80 -6.44 2.14 10.48
C LEU A 80 -6.77 3.29 9.52
N ILE A 81 -5.77 4.05 9.10
CA ILE A 81 -5.95 5.17 8.17
C ILE A 81 -6.42 4.65 6.80
N LEU A 82 -5.79 3.59 6.27
CA LEU A 82 -6.21 3.02 5.00
C LEU A 82 -7.62 2.43 5.08
N LEU A 83 -7.96 1.74 6.16
CA LEU A 83 -9.31 1.23 6.36
C LEU A 83 -10.35 2.37 6.36
N GLY A 84 -10.04 3.48 7.05
CA GLY A 84 -10.88 4.67 7.06
C GLY A 84 -11.05 5.27 5.67
N VAL A 85 -9.96 5.47 4.93
CA VAL A 85 -9.98 6.00 3.55
C VAL A 85 -10.80 5.09 2.64
N LEU A 86 -10.56 3.78 2.65
CA LEU A 86 -11.31 2.82 1.84
C LEU A 86 -12.80 2.82 2.20
N SER A 87 -13.15 2.89 3.48
CA SER A 87 -14.55 2.96 3.91
C SER A 87 -15.25 4.22 3.42
N ILE A 88 -14.54 5.37 3.42
CA ILE A 88 -15.04 6.63 2.86
C ILE A 88 -15.28 6.50 1.35
N PHE A 89 -14.33 5.92 0.61
CA PHE A 89 -14.47 5.70 -0.83
C PHE A 89 -15.63 4.77 -1.16
N ILE A 90 -15.72 3.65 -0.47
CA ILE A 90 -16.80 2.68 -0.61
C ILE A 90 -18.16 3.36 -0.44
N LYS A 91 -18.29 4.19 0.60
CA LYS A 91 -19.52 4.92 0.88
C LYS A 91 -19.83 5.99 -0.16
N TYR A 92 -18.85 6.79 -0.53
CA TYR A 92 -19.03 7.94 -1.41
C TYR A 92 -19.34 7.52 -2.85
N PHE A 93 -18.65 6.49 -3.33
CA PHE A 93 -18.81 5.98 -4.69
C PHE A 93 -19.79 4.79 -4.79
N ASN A 94 -20.41 4.38 -3.68
CA ASN A 94 -21.37 3.28 -3.62
C ASN A 94 -20.86 1.96 -4.21
N TRP A 95 -19.57 1.64 -4.00
CA TRP A 95 -18.96 0.41 -4.52
C TRP A 95 -19.61 -0.86 -3.93
N ILE A 96 -19.87 -0.83 -2.63
CA ILE A 96 -20.59 -1.88 -1.90
C ILE A 96 -21.40 -1.24 -0.77
N GLU A 97 -22.47 -1.93 -0.37
CA GLU A 97 -23.29 -1.49 0.75
C GLU A 97 -22.52 -1.55 2.07
N LEU A 98 -22.38 -0.40 2.75
CA LEU A 98 -21.75 -0.32 4.06
C LEU A 98 -22.60 -1.07 5.09
N TRP A 99 -21.92 -1.81 5.95
CA TRP A 99 -22.51 -2.64 7.01
C TRP A 99 -23.28 -3.87 6.53
N GLY A 100 -23.36 -4.09 5.22
CA GLY A 100 -23.89 -5.33 4.63
C GLY A 100 -22.89 -6.49 4.74
N ILE A 101 -23.30 -7.67 4.24
CA ILE A 101 -22.47 -8.87 4.18
C ILE A 101 -21.22 -8.61 3.32
N SER A 102 -21.37 -7.91 2.20
CA SER A 102 -20.27 -7.56 1.29
C SER A 102 -19.18 -6.73 1.96
N PHE A 103 -19.55 -5.79 2.85
CA PHE A 103 -18.58 -5.00 3.61
C PHE A 103 -17.84 -5.84 4.65
N LYS A 104 -18.51 -6.80 5.31
CA LYS A 104 -17.85 -7.74 6.24
C LYS A 104 -16.82 -8.62 5.51
N ILE A 105 -17.17 -9.13 4.35
CA ILE A 105 -16.24 -9.90 3.49
C ILE A 105 -15.06 -9.04 3.07
N PHE A 106 -15.31 -7.82 2.61
CA PHE A 106 -14.27 -6.86 2.26
C PHE A 106 -13.32 -6.62 3.44
N PHE A 107 -13.83 -6.39 4.64
CA PHE A 107 -13.02 -6.17 5.84
C PHE A 107 -12.10 -7.36 6.16
N ILE A 108 -12.62 -8.59 6.05
CA ILE A 108 -11.83 -9.81 6.27
C ILE A 108 -10.72 -9.92 5.22
N ILE A 109 -11.05 -9.74 3.94
CA ILE A 109 -10.08 -9.81 2.83
C ILE A 109 -9.01 -8.72 2.97
N TYR A 110 -9.42 -7.48 3.27
CA TYR A 110 -8.52 -6.37 3.50
C TYR A 110 -7.54 -6.65 4.65
N THR A 111 -8.05 -7.14 5.79
CA THR A 111 -7.22 -7.47 6.95
C THR A 111 -6.23 -8.59 6.64
N ALA A 112 -6.69 -9.67 6.02
CA ALA A 112 -5.82 -10.77 5.61
C ALA A 112 -4.73 -10.31 4.63
N TYR A 113 -5.09 -9.53 3.62
CA TYR A 113 -4.15 -8.96 2.66
C TYR A 113 -3.12 -8.04 3.33
N PHE A 114 -3.56 -7.15 4.23
CA PHE A 114 -2.67 -6.25 4.97
C PHE A 114 -1.66 -7.02 5.82
N ILE A 115 -2.10 -8.08 6.51
CA ILE A 115 -1.22 -8.96 7.28
C ILE A 115 -0.19 -9.63 6.36
N LEU A 116 -0.61 -10.22 5.24
CA LEU A 116 0.28 -10.88 4.29
C LEU A 116 1.35 -9.93 3.72
N VAL A 117 0.95 -8.72 3.32
CA VAL A 117 1.88 -7.70 2.80
C VAL A 117 2.86 -7.27 3.89
N THR A 118 2.40 -7.07 5.12
CA THR A 118 3.24 -6.67 6.25
C THR A 118 4.25 -7.77 6.60
N LEU A 119 3.82 -9.03 6.63
CA LEU A 119 4.71 -10.18 6.86
C LEU A 119 5.75 -10.31 5.74
N ASN A 120 5.34 -10.19 4.48
CA ASN A 120 6.25 -10.25 3.34
C ASN A 120 7.32 -9.15 3.43
N PHE A 121 6.91 -7.92 3.77
CA PHE A 121 7.85 -6.81 3.95
C PHE A 121 8.82 -7.05 5.11
N TYR A 122 8.35 -7.62 6.21
CA TYR A 122 9.19 -7.99 7.35
C TYR A 122 10.23 -9.05 6.99
N VAL A 123 9.80 -10.13 6.31
CA VAL A 123 10.69 -11.20 5.85
C VAL A 123 11.72 -10.67 4.84
N TYR A 124 11.29 -9.86 3.88
CA TYR A 124 12.19 -9.23 2.91
C TYR A 124 13.27 -8.37 3.59
N LYS A 125 12.87 -7.57 4.58
CA LYS A 125 13.79 -6.70 5.33
C LYS A 125 14.81 -7.51 6.14
N LYS A 126 14.37 -8.62 6.75
CA LYS A 126 15.23 -9.54 7.49
C LYS A 126 16.27 -10.19 6.57
N ILE A 127 15.84 -10.79 5.46
CA ILE A 127 16.73 -11.46 4.50
C ILE A 127 17.74 -10.46 3.90
N THR A 128 17.29 -9.27 3.55
CA THR A 128 18.16 -8.24 2.98
C THR A 128 19.20 -7.76 4.00
N GLY A 129 18.80 -7.58 5.28
CA GLY A 129 19.70 -7.23 6.37
C GLY A 129 20.76 -8.28 6.63
N GLU A 130 20.38 -9.55 6.66
CA GLU A 130 21.31 -10.68 6.82
C GLU A 130 22.33 -10.74 5.68
N ARG A 131 21.87 -10.64 4.42
CA ARG A 131 22.77 -10.62 3.25
C ARG A 131 23.75 -9.44 3.25
N PHE A 132 23.31 -8.30 3.75
CA PHE A 132 24.18 -7.12 3.86
C PHE A 132 25.26 -7.31 4.92
N ASN A 133 24.89 -7.87 6.09
CA ASN A 133 25.82 -8.19 7.16
C ASN A 133 26.87 -9.23 6.71
N ASP A 134 26.44 -10.28 5.99
CA ASP A 134 27.36 -11.29 5.47
C ASP A 134 28.39 -10.71 4.48
N LYS A 135 27.95 -9.76 3.61
CA LYS A 135 28.85 -9.06 2.70
C LYS A 135 29.86 -8.18 3.46
N LEU A 136 29.42 -7.51 4.52
CA LEU A 136 30.31 -6.71 5.37
C LEU A 136 31.35 -7.57 6.11
N LEU A 137 30.96 -8.74 6.61
CA LEU A 137 31.88 -9.69 7.24
C LEU A 137 32.95 -10.16 6.25
N LYS A 138 32.56 -10.61 5.07
CA LYS A 138 33.50 -11.02 4.01
C LYS A 138 34.43 -9.89 3.57
N TYR A 139 33.97 -8.65 3.54
CA TYR A 139 34.79 -7.51 3.22
C TYR A 139 35.86 -7.26 4.30
N LYS A 140 35.51 -7.41 5.58
CA LYS A 140 36.43 -7.26 6.71
C LYS A 140 37.49 -8.39 6.80
N GLU A 141 37.11 -9.62 6.38
CA GLU A 141 38.01 -10.76 6.36
C GLU A 141 39.08 -10.65 5.25
N ASN A 142 38.82 -9.84 4.21
CA ASN A 142 39.72 -9.63 3.08
C ASN A 142 40.59 -8.34 3.20
N LEU A 143 40.50 -7.63 4.33
CA LEU A 143 41.37 -6.49 4.68
C LEU A 143 42.44 -6.91 5.66
#